data_bf43386a468864c26dc2c8668abd820c
#
_entry.id   bf43386a468864c26dc2c8668abd820c
#
_cell.length_a   1.000
_cell.length_b   1.000
_cell.length_c   1.000
_cell.angle_alpha   90.00
_cell.angle_beta   90.00
_cell.angle_gamma   90.00
#
_symmetry.space_group_name_H-M   'P 1'
#
loop_
_entity.id
_entity.type
_entity.pdbx_description
1 polymer ?
#
loop_
_entity_poly.entity_id
_entity_poly.type
_entity_poly.pdbx_seq_one_letter_code
_entity_poly.pdbx_strand_id
1 'polypeptide(L)'
;RNEKRDIEELTAAELRVAVRCKPLLRKYRRIDAYEEKGEAARIHFGIIAQDLDDAFTAEGLDAHRYAMFMEDTWYEYEGGVVSYPTLEDIPEEHRASATEHTAMGVRYEQLLAFMIAAL
;
A
#
# COMPACT_ATOMS: atom_id res chain seq x y z
N ARG A 1 -26.64 -0.37 -3.73
CA ARG A 1 -27.01 1.04 -3.62
C ARG A 1 -27.14 1.47 -2.17
N ASN A 2 -27.84 0.72 -1.39
CA ASN A 2 -28.01 1.00 0.04
C ASN A 2 -26.79 0.61 0.85
N GLU A 3 -25.81 0.04 0.23
CA GLU A 3 -24.58 -0.40 0.87
C GLU A 3 -23.53 0.68 0.94
N LYS A 4 -23.80 1.85 0.34
CA LYS A 4 -22.83 2.94 0.27
C LYS A 4 -23.41 4.20 0.88
N ARG A 5 -22.53 4.97 1.51
CA ARG A 5 -22.86 6.28 2.08
C ARG A 5 -21.96 7.34 1.48
N ASP A 6 -22.35 8.58 1.67
CA ASP A 6 -21.50 9.73 1.34
C ASP A 6 -21.03 9.69 -0.11
N ILE A 7 -21.99 9.43 -1.01
CA ILE A 7 -21.69 9.41 -2.44
C ILE A 7 -21.54 10.87 -2.90
N GLU A 8 -20.30 11.24 -3.24
CA GLU A 8 -19.94 12.62 -3.52
C GLU A 8 -18.97 12.70 -4.68
N GLU A 9 -18.84 13.88 -5.27
CA GLU A 9 -17.77 14.13 -6.22
C GLU A 9 -16.44 14.24 -5.47
N LEU A 10 -15.35 14.05 -6.18
CA LEU A 10 -14.02 14.21 -5.59
C LEU A 10 -13.80 15.67 -5.21
N THR A 11 -13.08 15.87 -4.10
CA THR A 11 -12.68 17.22 -3.70
C THR A 11 -11.56 17.73 -4.60
N ALA A 12 -11.32 19.04 -4.58
CA ALA A 12 -10.22 19.63 -5.34
C ALA A 12 -8.87 19.03 -4.93
N ALA A 13 -8.67 18.77 -3.63
CA ALA A 13 -7.43 18.17 -3.15
C ALA A 13 -7.28 16.74 -3.69
N GLU A 14 -8.37 15.96 -3.70
CA GLU A 14 -8.33 14.61 -4.25
C GLU A 14 -8.02 14.61 -5.74
N LEU A 15 -8.59 15.55 -6.49
CA LEU A 15 -8.28 15.68 -7.92
C LEU A 15 -6.79 16.01 -8.13
N ARG A 16 -6.21 16.85 -7.29
CA ARG A 16 -4.79 17.18 -7.38
C ARG A 16 -3.91 15.95 -7.07
N VAL A 17 -4.33 15.11 -6.13
CA VAL A 17 -3.61 13.85 -5.88
C VAL A 17 -3.65 12.97 -7.12
N ALA A 18 -4.80 12.83 -7.77
CA ALA A 18 -4.92 12.03 -8.99
C ALA A 18 -3.95 12.53 -10.06
N VAL A 19 -3.84 13.85 -10.23
CA VAL A 19 -2.89 14.45 -11.18
C VAL A 19 -1.45 14.12 -10.78
N ARG A 20 -1.13 14.20 -9.50
CA ARG A 20 0.21 13.87 -9.01
C ARG A 20 0.59 12.42 -9.27
N CYS A 21 -0.38 11.52 -9.32
CA CYS A 21 -0.13 10.10 -9.54
C CYS A 21 0.35 9.79 -10.95
N LYS A 22 0.00 10.60 -11.95
CA LYS A 22 0.34 10.32 -13.35
C LYS A 22 1.85 10.14 -13.56
N PRO A 23 2.72 11.08 -13.11
CA PRO A 23 4.14 10.93 -13.31
C PRO A 23 4.79 9.91 -12.37
N LEU A 24 4.04 9.33 -11.46
CA LEU A 24 4.57 8.35 -10.50
C LEU A 24 4.51 6.92 -11.01
N LEU A 25 3.88 6.67 -12.15
CA LEU A 25 3.86 5.34 -12.74
C LEU A 25 5.28 4.88 -13.05
N ARG A 26 5.58 3.65 -12.65
CA ARG A 26 6.90 3.06 -12.84
C ARG A 26 6.77 1.67 -13.42
N LYS A 27 7.82 1.19 -14.06
CA LYS A 27 7.94 -0.22 -14.38
C LYS A 27 9.03 -0.81 -13.48
N TYR A 28 8.86 -2.06 -13.10
CA TYR A 28 9.79 -2.69 -12.17
C TYR A 28 9.73 -4.20 -12.32
N ARG A 29 10.74 -4.88 -11.77
CA ARG A 29 10.72 -6.32 -11.57
C ARG A 29 10.75 -6.57 -10.06
N ARG A 30 10.06 -7.63 -9.63
CA ARG A 30 10.10 -8.01 -8.22
C ARG A 30 11.50 -8.55 -7.90
N ILE A 31 11.99 -8.22 -6.71
CA ILE A 31 13.32 -8.64 -6.29
C ILE A 31 13.46 -10.15 -6.28
N ASP A 32 12.48 -10.86 -5.70
CA ASP A 32 12.49 -12.31 -5.64
C ASP A 32 12.49 -12.96 -7.03
N ALA A 33 11.69 -12.41 -7.95
CA ALA A 33 11.64 -12.93 -9.32
C ALA A 33 12.94 -12.69 -10.06
N TYR A 34 13.55 -11.51 -9.83
CA TYR A 34 14.82 -11.19 -10.49
C TYR A 34 15.96 -12.08 -9.98
N GLU A 35 15.99 -12.35 -8.69
CA GLU A 35 17.00 -13.24 -8.10
C GLU A 35 16.89 -14.65 -8.67
N GLU A 36 15.68 -15.10 -8.99
CA GLU A 36 15.45 -16.43 -9.55
C GLU A 36 15.64 -16.49 -11.06
N LYS A 37 15.17 -15.50 -11.79
CA LYS A 37 15.06 -15.53 -13.25
C LYS A 37 15.93 -14.52 -13.99
N GLY A 38 16.52 -13.55 -13.28
CA GLY A 38 17.34 -12.52 -13.89
C GLY A 38 16.54 -11.69 -14.89
N GLU A 39 17.09 -11.46 -16.05
CA GLU A 39 16.44 -10.65 -17.08
C GLU A 39 15.15 -11.24 -17.63
N ALA A 40 14.89 -12.54 -17.36
CA ALA A 40 13.62 -13.15 -17.75
C ALA A 40 12.48 -12.84 -16.79
N ALA A 41 12.74 -12.21 -15.65
CA ALA A 41 11.69 -11.81 -14.72
C ALA A 41 10.73 -10.83 -15.40
N ARG A 42 9.43 -11.01 -15.14
CA ARG A 42 8.40 -10.17 -15.77
C ARG A 42 8.49 -8.73 -15.30
N ILE A 43 8.15 -7.83 -16.21
CA ILE A 43 8.09 -6.40 -15.93
C ILE A 43 6.66 -6.06 -15.50
N HIS A 44 6.57 -5.35 -14.38
CA HIS A 44 5.30 -4.88 -13.84
C HIS A 44 5.20 -3.37 -13.97
N PHE A 45 3.98 -2.87 -14.04
CA PHE A 45 3.72 -1.43 -14.00
C PHE A 45 2.90 -1.12 -12.78
N GLY A 46 3.21 -0.02 -12.12
CA GLY A 46 2.46 0.40 -10.95
C GLY A 46 3.05 1.65 -10.31
N ILE A 47 2.50 2.00 -9.16
CA ILE A 47 3.00 3.10 -8.35
C ILE A 47 3.59 2.50 -7.07
N ILE A 48 4.75 3.00 -6.67
CA ILE A 48 5.34 2.62 -5.40
C ILE A 48 4.44 3.15 -4.28
N ALA A 49 4.07 2.29 -3.33
CA ALA A 49 3.11 2.65 -2.29
C ALA A 49 3.53 3.87 -1.49
N GLN A 50 4.83 4.01 -1.17
CA GLN A 50 5.33 5.17 -0.46
C GLN A 50 5.11 6.45 -1.27
N ASP A 51 5.30 6.39 -2.59
CA ASP A 51 5.08 7.56 -3.45
C ASP A 51 3.60 7.94 -3.48
N LEU A 52 2.70 6.98 -3.42
CA LEU A 52 1.27 7.26 -3.34
C LEU A 52 0.94 7.96 -2.02
N ASP A 53 1.48 7.47 -0.90
CA ASP A 53 1.29 8.10 0.40
C ASP A 53 1.80 9.53 0.37
N ASP A 54 2.98 9.77 -0.20
CA ASP A 54 3.55 11.11 -0.30
C ASP A 54 2.68 12.05 -1.14
N ALA A 55 2.04 11.52 -2.19
CA ALA A 55 1.15 12.33 -3.02
C ALA A 55 -0.07 12.81 -2.23
N PHE A 56 -0.67 11.93 -1.41
CA PHE A 56 -1.77 12.33 -0.55
C PHE A 56 -1.31 13.34 0.50
N THR A 57 -0.18 13.08 1.13
CA THR A 57 0.37 13.96 2.16
C THR A 57 0.65 15.36 1.60
N ALA A 58 1.15 15.44 0.37
CA ALA A 58 1.45 16.73 -0.27
C ALA A 58 0.21 17.61 -0.41
N GLU A 59 -0.98 17.01 -0.44
CA GLU A 59 -2.24 17.74 -0.53
C GLU A 59 -2.97 17.82 0.81
N GLY A 60 -2.29 17.46 1.90
CA GLY A 60 -2.86 17.53 3.23
C GLY A 60 -3.84 16.41 3.54
N LEU A 61 -3.80 15.31 2.80
CA LEU A 61 -4.71 14.19 2.98
C LEU A 61 -3.96 12.99 3.55
N ASP A 62 -4.70 12.14 4.25
CA ASP A 62 -4.15 10.91 4.84
C ASP A 62 -4.50 9.72 3.96
N ALA A 63 -3.48 9.14 3.32
CA ALA A 63 -3.68 8.00 2.42
C ALA A 63 -4.38 6.83 3.11
N HIS A 64 -4.19 6.64 4.41
CA HIS A 64 -4.81 5.54 5.16
C HIS A 64 -6.33 5.61 5.18
N ARG A 65 -6.91 6.75 4.86
CA ARG A 65 -8.37 6.88 4.79
C ARG A 65 -8.94 6.43 3.46
N TYR A 66 -8.09 6.05 2.52
CA TYR A 66 -8.49 5.69 1.16
C TYR A 66 -8.20 4.22 0.90
N ALA A 67 -9.19 3.52 0.35
CA ALA A 67 -9.09 2.07 0.15
C ALA A 67 -7.97 1.66 -0.80
N MET A 68 -7.49 2.58 -1.63
CA MET A 68 -6.42 2.26 -2.58
C MET A 68 -5.07 2.06 -1.92
N PHE A 69 -4.87 2.58 -0.71
CA PHE A 69 -3.62 2.46 0.03
C PHE A 69 -3.78 1.49 1.17
N MET A 70 -2.83 0.58 1.32
CA MET A 70 -2.83 -0.39 2.41
C MET A 70 -1.53 -0.32 3.17
N GLU A 71 -1.62 -0.50 4.47
CA GLU A 71 -0.45 -0.67 5.30
C GLU A 71 -0.79 -1.71 6.35
N ASP A 72 -0.06 -2.84 6.30
CA ASP A 72 -0.28 -3.96 7.22
C ASP A 72 0.90 -4.06 8.18
N THR A 73 0.61 -4.32 9.44
CA THR A 73 1.61 -4.52 10.47
C THR A 73 1.37 -5.88 11.10
N TRP A 74 2.45 -6.63 11.30
CA TRP A 74 2.38 -7.92 11.98
C TRP A 74 3.65 -8.14 12.78
N TYR A 75 3.64 -9.20 13.59
CA TYR A 75 4.74 -9.47 14.51
C TYR A 75 5.18 -10.93 14.39
N GLU A 76 6.47 -11.14 14.52
CA GLU A 76 7.07 -12.47 14.57
C GLU A 76 8.06 -12.49 15.71
N TYR A 77 8.28 -13.65 16.32
CA TYR A 77 9.29 -13.79 17.33
C TYR A 77 10.32 -14.84 16.94
N GLU A 78 11.51 -14.76 17.53
CA GLU A 78 12.61 -15.65 17.21
C GLU A 78 12.22 -17.11 17.51
N GLY A 79 12.36 -17.97 16.51
CA GLY A 79 11.99 -19.38 16.63
C GLY A 79 10.51 -19.65 16.36
N GLY A 80 9.70 -18.62 16.18
CA GLY A 80 8.29 -18.80 15.84
C GLY A 80 8.11 -19.16 14.37
N VAL A 81 7.01 -19.83 14.06
CA VAL A 81 6.74 -20.32 12.70
C VAL A 81 5.55 -19.60 12.05
N VAL A 82 4.88 -18.72 12.77
CA VAL A 82 3.72 -17.97 12.25
C VAL A 82 3.87 -16.51 12.61
N SER A 83 3.10 -15.65 11.91
CA SER A 83 3.01 -14.23 12.24
C SER A 83 1.76 -13.97 13.07
N TYR A 84 1.78 -12.88 13.81
CA TYR A 84 0.70 -12.50 14.71
C TYR A 84 0.25 -11.06 14.39
N PRO A 85 -1.06 -10.78 14.43
CA PRO A 85 -1.53 -9.42 14.09
C PRO A 85 -1.19 -8.38 15.16
N THR A 86 -1.07 -8.77 16.42
CA THR A 86 -0.69 -7.85 17.49
C THR A 86 0.37 -8.46 18.38
N LEU A 87 1.12 -7.59 19.07
CA LEU A 87 2.16 -8.05 19.99
C LEU A 87 1.55 -8.88 21.13
N GLU A 88 0.37 -8.52 21.57
CA GLU A 88 -0.32 -9.22 22.66
C GLU A 88 -0.70 -10.65 22.30
N ASP A 89 -0.83 -10.96 21.02
CA ASP A 89 -1.14 -12.33 20.57
C ASP A 89 0.06 -13.27 20.73
N ILE A 90 1.28 -12.70 20.83
CA ILE A 90 2.48 -13.50 21.04
C ILE A 90 2.53 -13.94 22.51
N PRO A 91 2.84 -15.23 22.79
CA PRO A 91 3.04 -15.67 24.16
C PRO A 91 4.00 -14.77 24.91
N GLU A 92 3.67 -14.43 26.15
CA GLU A 92 4.42 -13.44 26.93
C GLU A 92 5.92 -13.73 26.99
N GLU A 93 6.29 -15.01 27.12
CA GLU A 93 7.70 -15.42 27.21
C GLU A 93 8.49 -15.18 25.93
N HIS A 94 7.81 -14.91 24.81
CA HIS A 94 8.48 -14.67 23.52
C HIS A 94 8.41 -13.21 23.08
N ARG A 95 7.73 -12.34 23.82
CA ARG A 95 7.54 -10.94 23.38
C ARG A 95 8.85 -10.15 23.33
N ALA A 96 9.82 -10.53 24.16
CA ALA A 96 11.11 -9.81 24.18
C ALA A 96 11.89 -9.96 22.87
N SER A 97 11.64 -11.06 22.12
CA SER A 97 12.30 -11.30 20.84
C SER A 97 11.42 -10.95 19.65
N ALA A 98 10.25 -10.33 19.90
CA ALA A 98 9.31 -9.99 18.85
C ALA A 98 9.83 -8.88 17.96
N THR A 99 9.60 -9.01 16.66
CA THR A 99 9.96 -8.01 15.66
C THR A 99 8.68 -7.54 14.97
N GLU A 100 8.53 -6.24 14.87
CA GLU A 100 7.43 -5.63 14.15
C GLU A 100 7.79 -5.55 12.67
N HIS A 101 6.85 -5.96 11.83
CA HIS A 101 6.98 -5.86 10.38
C HIS A 101 5.83 -5.02 9.84
N THR A 102 6.15 -4.17 8.86
CA THR A 102 5.15 -3.34 8.20
C THR A 102 5.35 -3.43 6.70
N ALA A 103 4.26 -3.57 5.96
CA ALA A 103 4.30 -3.57 4.50
C ALA A 103 3.20 -2.66 3.97
N MET A 104 3.55 -1.85 2.96
CA MET A 104 2.60 -1.00 2.27
C MET A 104 2.24 -1.60 0.93
N GLY A 105 1.02 -1.35 0.49
CA GLY A 105 0.55 -1.85 -0.79
C GLY A 105 -0.47 -0.94 -1.43
N VAL A 106 -0.81 -1.25 -2.66
CA VAL A 106 -1.75 -0.46 -3.46
C VAL A 106 -2.81 -1.40 -4.04
N ARG A 107 -4.09 -1.01 -3.88
CA ARG A 107 -5.18 -1.71 -4.56
C ARG A 107 -5.38 -1.05 -5.91
N TYR A 108 -4.89 -1.71 -6.96
CA TYR A 108 -4.83 -1.08 -8.29
C TYR A 108 -6.19 -0.80 -8.92
N GLU A 109 -7.21 -1.60 -8.63
CA GLU A 109 -8.55 -1.29 -9.12
C GLU A 109 -9.03 0.06 -8.61
N GLN A 110 -8.80 0.34 -7.33
CA GLN A 110 -9.16 1.62 -6.73
C GLN A 110 -8.31 2.75 -7.31
N LEU A 111 -7.01 2.53 -7.43
CA LEU A 111 -6.09 3.53 -7.96
C LEU A 111 -6.43 3.88 -9.39
N LEU A 112 -6.71 2.88 -10.24
CA LEU A 112 -7.02 3.12 -11.64
C LEU A 112 -8.32 3.89 -11.80
N ALA A 113 -9.35 3.54 -11.03
CA ALA A 113 -10.61 4.29 -11.05
C ALA A 113 -10.38 5.75 -10.65
N PHE A 114 -9.56 5.96 -9.63
CA PHE A 114 -9.22 7.30 -9.15
C PHE A 114 -8.45 8.10 -10.21
N MET A 115 -7.48 7.48 -10.88
CA MET A 115 -6.66 8.16 -11.87
C MET A 115 -7.42 8.60 -13.11
N ILE A 116 -8.57 7.98 -13.38
CA ILE A 116 -9.44 8.43 -14.48
C ILE A 116 -9.82 9.90 -14.30
N ALA A 117 -9.95 10.35 -13.06
CA ALA A 117 -10.29 11.75 -12.78
C ALA A 117 -9.20 12.73 -13.24
N ALA A 118 -7.98 12.24 -13.49
CA ALA A 118 -6.85 13.07 -13.92
C ALA A 118 -6.69 13.14 -15.44
N LEU A 119 -7.52 12.42 -16.18
CA LEU A 119 -7.43 12.39 -17.65
C LEU A 119 -7.92 13.67 -18.30
#